data_8a1609c05d30ad25a4e99f44f0f56c8c
#
_entry.id   8a1609c05d30ad25a4e99f44f0f56c8c
#
_cell.length_a   1.000
_cell.length_b   1.000
_cell.length_c   1.000
_cell.angle_alpha   90.00
_cell.angle_beta   90.00
_cell.angle_gamma   90.00
#
_symmetry.space_group_name_H-M   'P 1'
#
loop_
_entity.id
_entity.type
_entity.pdbx_description
1 polymer ?
#
loop_
_entity_poly.entity_id
_entity_poly.type
_entity_poly.pdbx_seq_one_letter_code
_entity_poly.pdbx_strand_id
1 'polypeptide(L)'
;MPIKVGSKAPDFALKSKSAAGLADVKLSDNLGKRNTVLLFFPAAFTSVCTEEMCDITAGLGQYAGLNAAVIGISVDTPFAQEAWAKQNKIGLTLASDLNKTVTKAYDVLFPNLAGVGDTSARAAFVIDKHGVVQYAEQTVTPKDLPNFAAVKATLSKLK
;
A
#
# COMPACT_ATOMS: atom_id res chain seq x y z
N MET A 1 -16.64 0.09 0.45
CA MET A 1 -16.24 0.82 -0.78
C MET A 1 -15.07 1.73 -0.43
N PRO A 2 -14.00 1.71 -1.19
CA PRO A 2 -12.86 2.59 -0.87
C PRO A 2 -13.24 4.06 -0.95
N ILE A 3 -12.47 4.91 -0.25
CA ILE A 3 -12.64 6.36 -0.35
C ILE A 3 -12.52 6.81 -1.82
N LYS A 4 -13.21 7.87 -2.16
CA LYS A 4 -13.39 8.27 -3.56
C LYS A 4 -12.26 9.17 -4.07
N VAL A 5 -12.02 9.12 -5.37
CA VAL A 5 -11.19 10.10 -6.08
C VAL A 5 -11.73 11.51 -5.80
N GLY A 6 -10.82 12.44 -5.56
CA GLY A 6 -11.14 13.83 -5.18
C GLY A 6 -11.21 14.04 -3.67
N SER A 7 -11.27 12.98 -2.86
CA SER A 7 -11.26 13.09 -1.40
C SER A 7 -9.86 13.45 -0.90
N LYS A 8 -9.81 14.11 0.25
CA LYS A 8 -8.56 14.24 1.00
C LYS A 8 -8.18 12.87 1.57
N ALA A 9 -6.96 12.41 1.28
CA ALA A 9 -6.47 11.15 1.82
C ALA A 9 -6.24 11.26 3.33
N PRO A 10 -6.78 10.33 4.15
CA PRO A 10 -6.48 10.30 5.57
C PRO A 10 -4.97 10.16 5.81
N ASP A 11 -4.40 11.02 6.65
CA ASP A 11 -3.01 10.89 7.06
C ASP A 11 -2.85 9.70 8.01
N PHE A 12 -1.63 9.21 8.12
CA PHE A 12 -1.32 8.09 9.01
C PHE A 12 0.14 8.13 9.44
N ALA A 13 0.42 7.45 10.54
CA ALA A 13 1.76 7.12 10.99
C ALA A 13 1.76 5.64 11.38
N LEU A 14 2.44 4.82 10.59
CA LEU A 14 2.51 3.37 10.80
C LEU A 14 3.95 2.92 10.98
N LYS A 15 4.15 1.84 11.73
CA LYS A 15 5.49 1.30 11.94
C LYS A 15 5.94 0.45 10.75
N SER A 16 7.21 0.62 10.40
CA SER A 16 7.93 -0.24 9.46
C SER A 16 9.20 -0.73 10.11
N LYS A 17 9.60 -1.97 9.83
CA LYS A 17 10.81 -2.58 10.39
C LYS A 17 11.83 -2.79 9.28
N SER A 18 13.06 -2.34 9.53
CA SER A 18 14.21 -2.60 8.67
C SER A 18 15.41 -3.01 9.52
N ALA A 19 16.56 -3.24 8.89
CA ALA A 19 17.81 -3.52 9.61
C ALA A 19 18.18 -2.42 10.60
N ALA A 20 17.75 -1.17 10.34
CA ALA A 20 17.96 -0.04 11.24
C ALA A 20 17.00 0.01 12.43
N GLY A 21 16.00 -0.87 12.49
CA GLY A 21 14.99 -0.93 13.54
C GLY A 21 13.62 -0.48 13.11
N LEU A 22 12.76 -0.15 14.07
CA LEU A 22 11.41 0.36 13.83
C LEU A 22 11.45 1.86 13.54
N ALA A 23 10.70 2.28 12.53
CA ALA A 23 10.57 3.69 12.14
C ALA A 23 9.11 3.98 11.77
N ASP A 24 8.72 5.25 11.88
CA ASP A 24 7.41 5.69 11.43
C ASP A 24 7.41 5.95 9.93
N VAL A 25 6.37 5.46 9.26
CA VAL A 25 6.06 5.78 7.87
C VAL A 25 4.78 6.62 7.87
N LYS A 26 4.87 7.83 7.35
CA LYS A 26 3.77 8.79 7.35
C LYS A 26 3.46 9.24 5.92
N LEU A 27 2.18 9.36 5.60
CA LEU A 27 1.77 9.96 4.33
C LEU A 27 2.29 11.40 4.21
N SER A 28 2.25 12.15 5.30
CA SER A 28 2.71 13.55 5.36
C SER A 28 4.18 13.73 4.97
N ASP A 29 5.01 12.70 5.09
CA ASP A 29 6.43 12.78 4.67
C ASP A 29 6.58 13.01 3.17
N ASN A 30 5.58 12.65 2.38
CA ASN A 30 5.58 12.82 0.92
C ASN A 30 4.84 14.09 0.46
N LEU A 31 3.99 14.66 1.30
CA LEU A 31 3.20 15.83 0.93
C LEU A 31 4.10 17.03 0.58
N GLY A 32 3.78 17.70 -0.52
CA GLY A 32 4.57 18.80 -1.06
C GLY A 32 5.84 18.37 -1.81
N LYS A 33 6.17 17.09 -1.84
CA LYS A 33 7.42 16.58 -2.43
C LYS A 33 7.16 15.62 -3.58
N ARG A 34 6.31 14.63 -3.38
CA ARG A 34 6.04 13.57 -4.35
C ARG A 34 4.66 12.98 -4.17
N ASN A 35 4.22 12.24 -5.18
CA ASN A 35 3.01 11.46 -5.12
C ASN A 35 3.25 10.18 -4.31
N THR A 36 2.18 9.58 -3.81
CA THR A 36 2.24 8.33 -3.04
C THR A 36 1.32 7.29 -3.67
N VAL A 37 1.84 6.08 -3.86
CA VAL A 37 1.03 4.91 -4.18
C VAL A 37 0.90 4.08 -2.91
N LEU A 38 -0.34 3.86 -2.46
CA LEU A 38 -0.64 2.97 -1.35
C LEU A 38 -1.19 1.65 -1.89
N LEU A 39 -0.58 0.56 -1.48
CA LEU A 39 -1.01 -0.79 -1.85
C LEU A 39 -1.39 -1.53 -0.57
N PHE A 40 -2.70 -1.63 -0.34
CA PHE A 40 -3.23 -2.47 0.73
C PHE A 40 -3.26 -3.91 0.27
N PHE A 41 -2.86 -4.84 1.13
CA PHE A 41 -2.92 -6.27 0.82
C PHE A 41 -3.34 -7.07 2.05
N PRO A 42 -4.01 -8.24 1.84
CA PRO A 42 -4.61 -8.98 2.95
C PRO A 42 -3.62 -9.54 3.97
N ALA A 43 -2.57 -10.25 3.51
CA ALA A 43 -1.65 -10.91 4.42
C ALA A 43 -0.30 -11.24 3.79
N ALA A 44 0.78 -10.99 4.51
CA ALA A 44 2.12 -11.46 4.17
C ALA A 44 2.13 -13.00 4.10
N PHE A 45 3.11 -13.57 3.40
CA PHE A 45 3.32 -15.01 3.22
C PHE A 45 2.23 -15.74 2.42
N THR A 46 1.29 -15.01 1.82
CA THR A 46 0.31 -15.58 0.88
C THR A 46 0.80 -15.42 -0.55
N SER A 47 0.38 -16.33 -1.45
CA SER A 47 0.93 -16.41 -2.81
C SER A 47 0.68 -15.17 -3.66
N VAL A 48 -0.56 -14.68 -3.70
CA VAL A 48 -0.92 -13.52 -4.54
C VAL A 48 -0.29 -12.24 -3.99
N CYS A 49 -0.24 -12.06 -2.68
CA CYS A 49 0.41 -10.90 -2.06
C CYS A 49 1.93 -10.92 -2.33
N THR A 50 2.56 -12.09 -2.28
CA THR A 50 3.99 -12.24 -2.59
C THR A 50 4.25 -11.90 -4.06
N GLU A 51 3.44 -12.41 -4.98
CA GLU A 51 3.53 -12.10 -6.40
C GLU A 51 3.40 -10.60 -6.66
N GLU A 52 2.37 -9.96 -6.10
CA GLU A 52 2.15 -8.52 -6.23
C GLU A 52 3.37 -7.72 -5.78
N MET A 53 3.87 -7.98 -4.58
CA MET A 53 4.98 -7.19 -4.01
C MET A 53 6.30 -7.45 -4.74
N CYS A 54 6.53 -8.65 -5.26
CA CYS A 54 7.70 -8.94 -6.09
C CYS A 54 7.63 -8.22 -7.43
N ASP A 55 6.46 -8.18 -8.07
CA ASP A 55 6.27 -7.47 -9.33
C ASP A 55 6.45 -5.95 -9.15
N ILE A 56 5.91 -5.39 -8.08
CA ILE A 56 6.10 -3.96 -7.74
C ILE A 56 7.58 -3.68 -7.48
N THR A 57 8.27 -4.54 -6.75
CA THR A 57 9.70 -4.39 -6.47
C THR A 57 10.52 -4.33 -7.76
N ALA A 58 10.22 -5.20 -8.72
CA ALA A 58 10.90 -5.20 -10.01
C ALA A 58 10.68 -3.90 -10.81
N GLY A 59 9.55 -3.23 -10.59
CA GLY A 59 9.18 -1.99 -11.27
C GLY A 59 9.37 -0.70 -10.47
N LEU A 60 10.00 -0.75 -9.29
CA LEU A 60 10.12 0.42 -8.40
C LEU A 60 10.75 1.65 -9.08
N GLY A 61 11.73 1.43 -9.96
CA GLY A 61 12.35 2.52 -10.72
C GLY A 61 11.38 3.29 -11.60
N GLN A 62 10.36 2.63 -12.14
CA GLN A 62 9.32 3.28 -12.93
C GLN A 62 8.48 4.24 -12.08
N TYR A 63 8.13 3.83 -10.86
CA TYR A 63 7.39 4.69 -9.94
C TYR A 63 8.23 5.89 -9.47
N ALA A 64 9.51 5.67 -9.18
CA ALA A 64 10.42 6.77 -8.84
C ALA A 64 10.54 7.76 -10.01
N GLY A 65 10.62 7.27 -11.25
CA GLY A 65 10.62 8.10 -12.46
C GLY A 65 9.32 8.90 -12.65
N LEU A 66 8.22 8.46 -12.05
CA LEU A 66 6.93 9.15 -12.04
C LEU A 66 6.74 10.02 -10.78
N ASN A 67 7.83 10.29 -10.05
CA ASN A 67 7.82 11.07 -8.81
C ASN A 67 6.87 10.48 -7.76
N ALA A 68 6.91 9.17 -7.58
CA ALA A 68 6.04 8.47 -6.64
C ALA A 68 6.83 7.58 -5.68
N ALA A 69 6.44 7.62 -4.40
CA ALA A 69 6.84 6.63 -3.40
C ALA A 69 5.75 5.55 -3.33
N VAL A 70 6.15 4.29 -3.16
CA VAL A 70 5.24 3.15 -3.03
C VAL A 70 5.31 2.60 -1.62
N ILE A 71 4.16 2.46 -0.97
CA ILE A 71 4.04 1.94 0.40
C ILE A 71 3.03 0.79 0.37
N GLY A 72 3.46 -0.40 0.80
CA GLY A 72 2.56 -1.53 1.03
C GLY A 72 2.05 -1.53 2.47
N ILE A 73 0.76 -1.76 2.65
CA ILE A 73 0.11 -1.74 3.97
C ILE A 73 -0.67 -3.04 4.18
N SER A 74 -0.42 -3.69 5.29
CA SER A 74 -1.20 -4.85 5.74
C SER A 74 -1.39 -4.82 7.24
N VAL A 75 -2.25 -5.70 7.74
CA VAL A 75 -2.51 -5.82 9.19
C VAL A 75 -1.50 -6.74 9.89
N ASP A 76 -0.50 -7.26 9.18
CA ASP A 76 0.60 -8.02 9.77
C ASP A 76 1.45 -7.13 10.68
N THR A 77 2.16 -7.76 11.64
CA THR A 77 3.13 -7.01 12.45
C THR A 77 4.30 -6.54 11.57
N PRO A 78 5.00 -5.46 11.97
CA PRO A 78 6.19 -5.03 11.23
C PRO A 78 7.30 -6.10 11.23
N PHE A 79 7.34 -6.95 12.23
CA PHE A 79 8.30 -8.06 12.32
C PHE A 79 8.02 -9.14 11.28
N ALA A 80 6.75 -9.52 11.10
CA ALA A 80 6.33 -10.47 10.07
C ALA A 80 6.56 -9.89 8.68
N GLN A 81 6.25 -8.62 8.46
CA GLN A 81 6.48 -7.94 7.19
C GLN A 81 7.97 -7.92 6.82
N GLU A 82 8.84 -7.65 7.80
CA GLU A 82 10.30 -7.65 7.57
C GLU A 82 10.80 -9.04 7.17
N ALA A 83 10.39 -10.07 7.90
CA ALA A 83 10.80 -11.46 7.59
C ALA A 83 10.34 -11.87 6.19
N TRP A 84 9.11 -11.56 5.84
CA TRP A 84 8.55 -11.83 4.52
C TRP A 84 9.29 -11.07 3.42
N ALA A 85 9.59 -9.79 3.65
CA ALA A 85 10.33 -8.98 2.68
C ALA A 85 11.73 -9.51 2.44
N LYS A 86 12.44 -9.93 3.51
CA LYS A 86 13.77 -10.53 3.39
C LYS A 86 13.74 -11.84 2.60
N GLN A 87 12.78 -12.72 2.92
CA GLN A 87 12.66 -14.02 2.27
C GLN A 87 12.38 -13.88 0.77
N ASN A 88 11.59 -12.89 0.36
CA ASN A 88 11.15 -12.71 -1.02
C ASN A 88 11.83 -11.53 -1.73
N LYS A 89 12.80 -10.88 -1.10
CA LYS A 89 13.54 -9.73 -1.64
C LYS A 89 12.61 -8.59 -2.06
N ILE A 90 11.59 -8.31 -1.27
CA ILE A 90 10.65 -7.21 -1.49
C ILE A 90 11.35 -5.90 -1.12
N GLY A 91 11.42 -4.97 -2.06
CA GLY A 91 12.18 -3.73 -1.92
C GLY A 91 11.37 -2.49 -1.59
N LEU A 92 10.03 -2.56 -1.68
CA LEU A 92 9.20 -1.40 -1.30
C LEU A 92 9.05 -1.32 0.22
N THR A 93 8.74 -0.12 0.70
CA THR A 93 8.44 0.08 2.13
C THR A 93 7.14 -0.62 2.50
N LEU A 94 7.19 -1.43 3.57
CA LEU A 94 6.01 -2.08 4.13
C LEU A 94 5.68 -1.44 5.47
N ALA A 95 4.42 -1.08 5.68
CA ALA A 95 3.94 -0.46 6.90
C ALA A 95 2.84 -1.30 7.55
N SER A 96 2.87 -1.41 8.87
CA SER A 96 1.97 -2.27 9.64
C SER A 96 0.76 -1.48 10.14
N ASP A 97 -0.42 -1.90 9.70
CA ASP A 97 -1.70 -1.41 10.22
C ASP A 97 -2.34 -2.46 11.14
N LEU A 98 -1.58 -2.93 12.13
CA LEU A 98 -2.01 -3.99 13.05
C LEU A 98 -3.35 -3.67 13.72
N ASN A 99 -3.59 -2.40 14.05
CA ASN A 99 -4.83 -1.95 14.69
C ASN A 99 -5.97 -1.66 13.69
N LYS A 100 -5.73 -1.83 12.40
CA LYS A 100 -6.72 -1.62 11.33
C LYS A 100 -7.28 -0.19 11.25
N THR A 101 -6.60 0.78 11.83
CA THR A 101 -7.07 2.17 11.84
C THR A 101 -7.03 2.80 10.45
N VAL A 102 -5.95 2.57 9.70
CA VAL A 102 -5.78 3.08 8.34
C VAL A 102 -6.66 2.32 7.36
N THR A 103 -6.72 1.00 7.50
CA THR A 103 -7.62 0.13 6.72
C THR A 103 -9.07 0.61 6.81
N LYS A 104 -9.52 0.95 8.01
CA LYS A 104 -10.87 1.50 8.22
C LYS A 104 -11.02 2.92 7.67
N ALA A 105 -10.02 3.78 7.87
CA ALA A 105 -10.05 5.16 7.39
C ALA A 105 -10.13 5.24 5.85
N TYR A 106 -9.48 4.31 5.15
CA TYR A 106 -9.55 4.20 3.70
C TYR A 106 -10.72 3.36 3.19
N ASP A 107 -11.52 2.82 4.11
CA ASP A 107 -12.72 2.01 3.85
C ASP A 107 -12.41 0.78 2.98
N VAL A 108 -11.34 0.08 3.34
CA VAL A 108 -10.89 -1.15 2.65
C VAL A 108 -10.78 -2.35 3.59
N LEU A 109 -11.59 -2.38 4.65
CA LEU A 109 -11.65 -3.54 5.54
C LEU A 109 -12.22 -4.75 4.79
N PHE A 110 -11.53 -5.87 4.88
CA PHE A 110 -12.01 -7.15 4.34
C PHE A 110 -12.34 -8.07 5.52
N PRO A 111 -13.64 -8.36 5.74
CA PRO A 111 -14.04 -9.15 6.88
C PRO A 111 -13.74 -10.64 6.67
N ASN A 112 -13.24 -11.26 7.72
CA ASN A 112 -13.08 -12.71 7.83
C ASN A 112 -12.36 -13.37 6.66
N LEU A 113 -11.12 -12.94 6.38
CA LEU A 113 -10.29 -13.57 5.35
C LEU A 113 -10.08 -15.06 5.69
N ALA A 114 -10.56 -15.95 4.83
CA ALA A 114 -10.38 -17.41 4.96
C ALA A 114 -10.71 -17.96 6.36
N GLY A 115 -11.58 -17.31 7.10
CA GLY A 115 -11.95 -17.73 8.45
C GLY A 115 -10.95 -17.35 9.56
N VAL A 116 -9.87 -16.62 9.21
CA VAL A 116 -8.84 -16.26 10.20
C VAL A 116 -9.04 -14.90 10.86
N GLY A 117 -9.84 -14.04 10.26
CA GLY A 117 -10.15 -12.72 10.83
C GLY A 117 -10.14 -11.60 9.79
N ASP A 118 -10.37 -10.39 10.28
CA ASP A 118 -10.47 -9.21 9.44
C ASP A 118 -9.08 -8.71 9.02
N THR A 119 -8.94 -8.40 7.74
CA THR A 119 -7.71 -7.85 7.16
C THR A 119 -8.03 -6.61 6.34
N SER A 120 -7.05 -6.04 5.66
CA SER A 120 -7.34 -5.13 4.57
C SER A 120 -7.69 -5.92 3.31
N ALA A 121 -8.56 -5.34 2.48
CA ALA A 121 -8.77 -5.82 1.12
C ALA A 121 -7.51 -5.55 0.29
N ARG A 122 -7.42 -6.15 -0.90
CA ARG A 122 -6.41 -5.73 -1.87
C ARG A 122 -6.91 -4.48 -2.58
N ALA A 123 -6.17 -3.38 -2.41
CA ALA A 123 -6.58 -2.08 -2.92
C ALA A 123 -5.37 -1.24 -3.31
N ALA A 124 -5.55 -0.34 -4.26
CA ALA A 124 -4.52 0.58 -4.71
C ALA A 124 -5.07 2.01 -4.73
N PHE A 125 -4.28 2.94 -4.21
CA PHE A 125 -4.58 4.37 -4.23
C PHE A 125 -3.39 5.13 -4.79
N VAL A 126 -3.68 6.17 -5.58
CA VAL A 126 -2.70 7.20 -5.92
C VAL A 126 -3.12 8.48 -5.21
N ILE A 127 -2.21 9.03 -4.43
CA ILE A 127 -2.39 10.27 -3.69
C ILE A 127 -1.37 11.27 -4.22
N ASP A 128 -1.84 12.43 -4.65
CA ASP A 128 -0.95 13.45 -5.16
C ASP A 128 -0.18 14.17 -4.03
N LYS A 129 0.77 15.00 -4.40
CA LYS A 129 1.59 15.76 -3.43
C LYS A 129 0.79 16.77 -2.61
N HIS A 130 -0.46 17.03 -2.96
CA HIS A 130 -1.38 17.89 -2.19
C HIS A 130 -2.27 17.09 -1.24
N GLY A 131 -2.13 15.76 -1.20
CA GLY A 131 -2.90 14.89 -0.32
C GLY A 131 -4.28 14.51 -0.85
N VAL A 132 -4.52 14.68 -2.15
CA VAL A 132 -5.81 14.37 -2.78
C VAL A 132 -5.72 13.01 -3.47
N VAL A 133 -6.74 12.17 -3.27
CA VAL A 133 -6.87 10.86 -3.93
C VAL A 133 -7.14 11.07 -5.42
N GLN A 134 -6.25 10.58 -6.26
CA GLN A 134 -6.36 10.68 -7.73
C GLN A 134 -6.73 9.35 -8.40
N TYR A 135 -6.57 8.24 -7.68
CA TYR A 135 -6.96 6.91 -8.10
C TYR A 135 -7.34 6.07 -6.89
N ALA A 136 -8.40 5.30 -7.01
CA ALA A 136 -8.85 4.40 -5.95
C ALA A 136 -9.45 3.13 -6.58
N GLU A 137 -8.94 1.97 -6.18
CA GLU A 137 -9.41 0.67 -6.64
C GLU A 137 -9.35 -0.34 -5.49
N GLN A 138 -10.42 -1.08 -5.30
CA GLN A 138 -10.44 -2.28 -4.49
C GLN A 138 -10.77 -3.45 -5.40
N THR A 139 -9.96 -4.51 -5.39
CA THR A 139 -10.23 -5.68 -6.22
C THR A 139 -11.48 -6.42 -5.76
N VAL A 140 -12.12 -7.12 -6.69
CA VAL A 140 -13.36 -7.85 -6.40
C VAL A 140 -13.10 -8.99 -5.41
N THR A 141 -11.97 -9.69 -5.59
CA THR A 141 -11.55 -10.76 -4.68
C THR A 141 -10.10 -10.56 -4.25
N PRO A 142 -9.67 -11.16 -3.10
CA PRO A 142 -8.27 -11.10 -2.69
C PRO A 142 -7.28 -11.76 -3.66
N LYS A 143 -7.78 -12.56 -4.60
CA LYS A 143 -6.96 -13.23 -5.62
C LYS A 143 -6.67 -12.34 -6.83
N ASP A 144 -7.42 -11.27 -7.00
CA ASP A 144 -7.26 -10.35 -8.12
C ASP A 144 -6.17 -9.32 -7.81
N LEU A 145 -5.43 -8.89 -8.82
CA LEU A 145 -4.44 -7.82 -8.72
C LEU A 145 -5.04 -6.49 -9.15
N PRO A 146 -4.62 -5.35 -8.56
CA PRO A 146 -4.98 -4.03 -9.04
C PRO A 146 -4.53 -3.79 -10.47
N ASN A 147 -5.16 -2.83 -11.14
CA ASN A 147 -4.76 -2.39 -12.47
C ASN A 147 -3.56 -1.43 -12.37
N PHE A 148 -2.36 -1.97 -12.35
CA PHE A 148 -1.13 -1.18 -12.23
C PHE A 148 -0.87 -0.29 -13.44
N ALA A 149 -1.36 -0.66 -14.62
CA ALA A 149 -1.28 0.21 -15.80
C ALA A 149 -2.07 1.50 -15.58
N ALA A 150 -3.26 1.41 -14.99
CA ALA A 150 -4.08 2.57 -14.63
C ALA A 150 -3.43 3.41 -13.53
N VAL A 151 -2.79 2.78 -12.55
CA VAL A 151 -2.02 3.48 -11.50
C VAL A 151 -0.91 4.33 -12.14
N LYS A 152 -0.11 3.74 -13.03
CA LYS A 152 0.98 4.44 -13.71
C LYS A 152 0.45 5.55 -14.64
N ALA A 153 -0.64 5.30 -15.36
CA ALA A 153 -1.28 6.30 -16.21
C ALA A 153 -1.74 7.51 -15.41
N THR A 154 -2.32 7.28 -14.23
CA THR A 154 -2.71 8.35 -13.31
C THR A 154 -1.49 9.16 -12.87
N LEU A 155 -0.42 8.50 -12.45
CA LEU A 155 0.82 9.16 -12.04
C LEU A 155 1.42 10.01 -13.17
N SER A 156 1.38 9.52 -14.40
CA SER A 156 1.89 10.23 -15.56
C SER A 156 1.18 11.58 -15.79
N LYS A 157 -0.09 11.67 -15.43
CA LYS A 157 -0.89 12.90 -15.56
C LYS A 157 -0.60 13.92 -14.45
N LEU A 158 0.06 13.50 -13.36
CA LEU A 158 0.34 14.34 -12.20
C LEU A 158 1.71 15.03 -12.25
N LYS A 159 2.48 14.77 -13.26
CA LYS A 159 3.79 15.40 -13.45
C LYS A 159 3.69 16.88 -13.80
#